data_add342f858626350ee628e47daf6773f
#
_entry.id   add342f858626350ee628e47daf6773f
#
_cell.length_a   1.000
_cell.length_b   1.000
_cell.length_c   1.000
_cell.angle_alpha   90.00
_cell.angle_beta   90.00
_cell.angle_gamma   90.00
#
_symmetry.space_group_name_H-M   'P 1'
#
loop_
_entity.id
_entity.type
_entity.pdbx_description
1 polymer ?
#
loop_
_entity_poly.entity_id
_entity_poly.type
_entity_poly.pdbx_seq_one_letter_code
_entity_poly.pdbx_strand_id
1 'polypeptide(L)'
;MIWLQWATCAVVTILLLTRLPAFLRGHNRLMFWLMTLLDLAVLLSIGGPYLAVDQLLGGHNVANLILRFIIFGFTLLLGVRVARAFSGFRAERALLGPFGLGLLAVASAILVASFVLSDLATSRVGFSTPDLELWPAIYGTMGRIYPTFTGIVLLPVLTSTVRRPGPALLRWAAAFLGLGYFDLAISNIITVLPKEDLWLSQSINYSTILLLCLGLALVWVSSIVGKARRRNVVDA
;
A
#
# COMPACT_ATOMS: atom_id res chain seq x y z
N MET A 1 0.00 -15.97 -14.32
CA MET A 1 -0.28 -14.77 -13.50
C MET A 1 -1.27 -15.04 -12.36
N ILE A 2 -2.35 -15.79 -12.56
CA ILE A 2 -3.34 -16.12 -11.51
C ILE A 2 -2.66 -16.68 -10.26
N TRP A 3 -1.68 -17.56 -10.40
CA TRP A 3 -0.93 -18.13 -9.27
C TRP A 3 -0.20 -17.09 -8.41
N LEU A 4 0.39 -16.07 -9.03
CA LEU A 4 1.08 -14.99 -8.29
C LEU A 4 0.07 -14.18 -7.46
N GLN A 5 -1.11 -13.90 -8.02
CA GLN A 5 -2.19 -13.17 -7.35
C GLN A 5 -2.67 -13.93 -6.11
N TRP A 6 -3.00 -15.19 -6.27
CA TRP A 6 -3.48 -16.03 -5.17
C TRP A 6 -2.38 -16.33 -4.15
N ALA A 7 -1.12 -16.53 -4.58
CA ALA A 7 0.01 -16.70 -3.66
C ALA A 7 0.22 -15.44 -2.81
N THR A 8 0.16 -14.24 -3.43
CA THR A 8 0.26 -12.98 -2.70
C THR A 8 -0.90 -12.82 -1.72
N CYS A 9 -2.13 -13.12 -2.13
CA CYS A 9 -3.30 -13.11 -1.26
C CYS A 9 -3.10 -14.04 -0.06
N ALA A 10 -2.71 -15.29 -0.30
CA ALA A 10 -2.46 -16.27 0.76
C ALA A 10 -1.39 -15.79 1.77
N VAL A 11 -0.28 -15.24 1.29
CA VAL A 11 0.77 -14.68 2.16
C VAL A 11 0.23 -13.54 3.03
N VAL A 12 -0.50 -12.60 2.45
CA VAL A 12 -1.06 -11.46 3.19
C VAL A 12 -2.10 -11.93 4.20
N THR A 13 -3.00 -12.84 3.82
CA THR A 13 -4.01 -13.42 4.72
C THR A 13 -3.35 -14.17 5.90
N ILE A 14 -2.31 -14.97 5.65
CA ILE A 14 -1.55 -15.63 6.72
C ILE A 14 -0.95 -14.59 7.66
N LEU A 15 -0.32 -13.53 7.13
CA LEU A 15 0.22 -12.46 7.94
C LEU A 15 -0.87 -11.74 8.76
N LEU A 16 -2.04 -11.50 8.20
CA LEU A 16 -3.19 -10.94 8.91
C LEU A 16 -3.64 -11.84 10.06
N LEU A 17 -3.82 -13.13 9.81
CA LEU A 17 -4.25 -14.11 10.82
C LEU A 17 -3.25 -14.21 11.99
N THR A 18 -1.94 -14.11 11.73
CA THR A 18 -0.93 -14.06 12.81
C THR A 18 -1.08 -12.83 13.73
N ARG A 19 -1.78 -11.77 13.30
CA ARG A 19 -2.02 -10.54 14.08
C ARG A 19 -3.32 -10.58 14.87
N LEU A 20 -4.25 -11.46 14.51
CA LEU A 20 -5.56 -11.56 15.14
C LEU A 20 -5.49 -11.77 16.67
N PRO A 21 -4.65 -12.69 17.22
CA PRO A 21 -4.56 -12.86 18.68
C PRO A 21 -4.07 -11.60 19.42
N ALA A 22 -3.15 -10.83 18.81
CA ALA A 22 -2.68 -9.57 19.39
C ALA A 22 -3.75 -8.47 19.34
N PHE A 23 -4.52 -8.42 18.25
CA PHE A 23 -5.64 -7.49 18.09
C PHE A 23 -6.75 -7.75 19.11
N LEU A 24 -7.15 -9.00 19.30
CA LEU A 24 -8.17 -9.40 20.28
C LEU A 24 -7.78 -9.06 21.73
N ARG A 25 -6.46 -9.08 22.02
CA ARG A 25 -5.90 -8.63 23.31
C ARG A 25 -5.74 -7.11 23.43
N GLY A 26 -6.23 -6.34 22.46
CA GLY A 26 -6.12 -4.88 22.43
C GLY A 26 -4.75 -4.32 22.05
N HIS A 27 -3.80 -5.19 21.64
CA HIS A 27 -2.45 -4.79 21.29
C HIS A 27 -2.29 -4.59 19.77
N ASN A 28 -1.49 -3.60 19.38
CA ASN A 28 -1.03 -3.39 18.00
C ASN A 28 -2.16 -3.26 16.96
N ARG A 29 -3.27 -2.60 17.32
CA ARG A 29 -4.48 -2.45 16.48
C ARG A 29 -4.19 -1.84 15.10
N LEU A 30 -3.28 -0.85 15.04
CA LEU A 30 -2.89 -0.21 13.79
C LEU A 30 -2.32 -1.22 12.78
N MET A 31 -1.48 -2.16 13.23
CA MET A 31 -0.90 -3.18 12.36
C MET A 31 -1.94 -4.17 11.84
N PHE A 32 -2.94 -4.51 12.66
CA PHE A 32 -4.05 -5.35 12.23
C PHE A 32 -4.85 -4.66 11.12
N TRP A 33 -5.29 -3.41 11.31
CA TRP A 33 -6.03 -2.67 10.30
C TRP A 33 -5.23 -2.46 9.02
N LEU A 34 -3.92 -2.22 9.13
CA LEU A 34 -3.04 -2.11 7.99
C LEU A 34 -3.02 -3.41 7.16
N MET A 35 -2.88 -4.57 7.83
CA MET A 35 -2.91 -5.87 7.15
C MET A 35 -4.29 -6.19 6.57
N THR A 36 -5.37 -5.81 7.25
CA THR A 36 -6.75 -5.96 6.75
C THR A 36 -6.97 -5.16 5.47
N LEU A 37 -6.55 -3.88 5.44
CA LEU A 37 -6.67 -3.06 4.23
C LEU A 37 -5.82 -3.61 3.09
N LEU A 38 -4.63 -4.13 3.38
CA LEU A 38 -3.77 -4.74 2.37
C LEU A 38 -4.42 -6.02 1.80
N ASP A 39 -4.96 -6.88 2.66
CA ASP A 39 -5.62 -8.13 2.26
C ASP A 39 -6.84 -7.86 1.38
N LEU A 40 -7.67 -6.88 1.78
CA LEU A 40 -8.81 -6.43 0.98
C LEU A 40 -8.38 -5.84 -0.37
N ALA A 41 -7.28 -5.06 -0.40
CA ALA A 41 -6.77 -4.50 -1.65
C ALA A 41 -6.29 -5.59 -2.60
N VAL A 42 -5.55 -6.59 -2.08
CA VAL A 42 -5.08 -7.75 -2.87
C VAL A 42 -6.27 -8.58 -3.36
N LEU A 43 -7.24 -8.88 -2.49
CA LEU A 43 -8.43 -9.64 -2.85
C LEU A 43 -9.23 -8.95 -3.97
N LEU A 44 -9.46 -7.64 -3.85
CA LEU A 44 -10.14 -6.84 -4.88
C LEU A 44 -9.29 -6.59 -6.13
N SER A 45 -8.01 -6.94 -6.14
CA SER A 45 -7.19 -6.91 -7.35
C SER A 45 -7.30 -8.19 -8.18
N ILE A 46 -7.93 -9.24 -7.64
CA ILE A 46 -8.16 -10.53 -8.31
C ILE A 46 -9.52 -10.48 -9.02
N GLY A 47 -9.55 -10.85 -10.31
CA GLY A 47 -10.72 -10.69 -11.17
C GLY A 47 -12.02 -11.34 -10.66
N GLY A 48 -11.96 -12.56 -10.11
CA GLY A 48 -13.15 -13.23 -9.59
C GLY A 48 -13.80 -12.50 -8.41
N PRO A 49 -13.10 -12.29 -7.28
CA PRO A 49 -13.61 -11.52 -6.15
C PRO A 49 -14.02 -10.09 -6.52
N TYR A 50 -13.25 -9.42 -7.38
CA TYR A 50 -13.56 -8.08 -7.87
C TYR A 50 -14.94 -8.03 -8.53
N LEU A 51 -15.18 -8.91 -9.54
CA LEU A 51 -16.43 -8.93 -10.28
C LEU A 51 -17.62 -9.32 -9.40
N ALA A 52 -17.43 -10.24 -8.46
CA ALA A 52 -18.48 -10.62 -7.49
C ALA A 52 -18.89 -9.42 -6.61
N VAL A 53 -17.93 -8.68 -6.08
CA VAL A 53 -18.21 -7.48 -5.26
C VAL A 53 -18.85 -6.39 -6.12
N ASP A 54 -18.33 -6.15 -7.33
CA ASP A 54 -18.87 -5.11 -8.19
C ASP A 54 -20.29 -5.39 -8.65
N GLN A 55 -20.62 -6.64 -8.96
CA GLN A 55 -21.99 -7.07 -9.27
C GLN A 55 -22.96 -6.84 -8.10
N LEU A 56 -22.53 -7.12 -6.86
CA LEU A 56 -23.31 -6.82 -5.66
C LEU A 56 -23.54 -5.31 -5.46
N LEU A 57 -22.65 -4.48 -5.97
CA LEU A 57 -22.73 -3.02 -5.91
C LEU A 57 -23.39 -2.37 -7.15
N GLY A 58 -23.99 -3.17 -8.02
CA GLY A 58 -24.72 -2.70 -9.19
C GLY A 58 -23.97 -2.77 -10.53
N GLY A 59 -22.73 -3.28 -10.57
CA GLY A 59 -21.97 -3.50 -11.80
C GLY A 59 -21.43 -2.24 -12.49
N HIS A 60 -21.29 -1.13 -11.75
CA HIS A 60 -20.83 0.17 -12.27
C HIS A 60 -19.38 0.50 -11.88
N ASN A 61 -18.53 -0.49 -11.72
CA ASN A 61 -17.13 -0.31 -11.33
C ASN A 61 -16.92 0.33 -9.92
N VAL A 62 -17.94 0.28 -9.07
CA VAL A 62 -17.89 0.82 -7.70
C VAL A 62 -16.83 0.11 -6.87
N ALA A 63 -16.60 -1.19 -7.12
CA ALA A 63 -15.53 -1.96 -6.47
C ALA A 63 -14.14 -1.33 -6.72
N ASN A 64 -13.91 -0.72 -7.89
CA ASN A 64 -12.66 -0.01 -8.20
C ASN A 64 -12.51 1.24 -7.34
N LEU A 65 -13.58 2.02 -7.17
CA LEU A 65 -13.57 3.20 -6.30
C LEU A 65 -13.25 2.82 -4.85
N ILE A 66 -13.91 1.76 -4.33
CA ILE A 66 -13.63 1.22 -2.99
C ILE A 66 -12.17 0.78 -2.88
N LEU A 67 -11.65 0.06 -3.87
CA LEU A 67 -10.25 -0.36 -3.90
C LEU A 67 -9.30 0.85 -3.80
N ARG A 68 -9.58 1.97 -4.48
CA ARG A 68 -8.76 3.18 -4.39
C ARG A 68 -8.75 3.77 -2.99
N PHE A 69 -9.91 3.83 -2.31
CA PHE A 69 -9.98 4.28 -0.92
C PHE A 69 -9.27 3.34 0.05
N ILE A 70 -9.36 2.03 -0.17
CA ILE A 70 -8.60 1.03 0.61
C ILE A 70 -7.09 1.27 0.44
N ILE A 71 -6.61 1.52 -0.77
CA ILE A 71 -5.20 1.84 -1.05
C ILE A 71 -4.79 3.16 -0.37
N PHE A 72 -5.62 4.19 -0.37
CA PHE A 72 -5.34 5.44 0.32
C PHE A 72 -5.22 5.24 1.83
N GLY A 73 -6.18 4.53 2.44
CA GLY A 73 -6.12 4.18 3.86
C GLY A 73 -4.90 3.33 4.21
N PHE A 74 -4.62 2.30 3.40
CA PHE A 74 -3.45 1.46 3.55
C PHE A 74 -2.15 2.27 3.50
N THR A 75 -1.97 3.11 2.48
CA THR A 75 -0.75 3.89 2.31
C THR A 75 -0.54 4.94 3.41
N LEU A 76 -1.62 5.55 3.90
CA LEU A 76 -1.57 6.44 5.06
C LEU A 76 -1.10 5.68 6.31
N LEU A 77 -1.77 4.57 6.64
CA LEU A 77 -1.42 3.79 7.84
C LEU A 77 -0.01 3.19 7.74
N LEU A 78 0.36 2.69 6.57
CA LEU A 78 1.70 2.19 6.29
C LEU A 78 2.74 3.31 6.46
N GLY A 79 2.49 4.46 5.87
CA GLY A 79 3.37 5.62 5.95
C GLY A 79 3.62 6.06 7.39
N VAL A 80 2.57 6.20 8.19
CA VAL A 80 2.66 6.53 9.62
C VAL A 80 3.41 5.44 10.39
N ARG A 81 3.14 4.17 10.10
CA ARG A 81 3.81 3.03 10.74
C ARG A 81 5.30 3.02 10.46
N VAL A 82 5.68 3.23 9.20
CA VAL A 82 7.07 3.29 8.75
C VAL A 82 7.77 4.51 9.37
N ALA A 83 7.18 5.69 9.30
CA ALA A 83 7.73 6.90 9.89
C ALA A 83 8.04 6.70 11.39
N ARG A 84 7.11 6.12 12.15
CA ARG A 84 7.32 5.81 13.58
C ARG A 84 8.39 4.76 13.82
N ALA A 85 8.44 3.71 12.99
CA ALA A 85 9.43 2.63 13.16
C ALA A 85 10.87 3.12 12.96
N PHE A 86 11.07 4.11 12.10
CA PHE A 86 12.37 4.67 11.77
C PHE A 86 12.62 6.06 12.38
N SER A 87 11.83 6.46 13.38
CA SER A 87 11.95 7.76 14.08
C SER A 87 11.87 8.96 13.13
N GLY A 88 11.10 8.86 12.07
CA GLY A 88 10.92 9.88 11.06
C GLY A 88 9.84 10.91 11.43
N PHE A 89 10.00 11.67 12.50
CA PHE A 89 9.01 12.65 12.99
C PHE A 89 8.57 13.68 11.95
N ARG A 90 9.49 14.09 11.05
CA ARG A 90 9.16 15.02 9.96
C ARG A 90 8.24 14.35 8.93
N ALA A 91 8.50 13.08 8.61
CA ALA A 91 7.67 12.30 7.70
C ALA A 91 6.27 12.05 8.30
N GLU A 92 6.19 11.66 9.58
CA GLU A 92 4.91 11.50 10.28
C GLU A 92 4.10 12.80 10.27
N ARG A 93 4.73 13.94 10.60
CA ARG A 93 4.09 15.26 10.56
C ARG A 93 3.66 15.67 9.15
N ALA A 94 4.42 15.32 8.11
CA ALA A 94 4.06 15.59 6.74
C ALA A 94 2.83 14.78 6.29
N LEU A 95 2.71 13.53 6.75
CA LEU A 95 1.56 12.66 6.43
C LEU A 95 0.29 13.03 7.19
N LEU A 96 0.40 13.28 8.50
CA LEU A 96 -0.74 13.58 9.37
C LEU A 96 -1.03 15.08 9.51
N GLY A 97 -0.16 15.92 8.99
CA GLY A 97 -0.34 17.37 9.01
C GLY A 97 -1.39 17.86 8.00
N PRO A 98 -1.72 19.17 8.06
CA PRO A 98 -2.75 19.78 7.21
C PRO A 98 -2.47 19.56 5.71
N PHE A 99 -1.20 19.59 5.30
CA PHE A 99 -0.82 19.36 3.91
C PHE A 99 -1.09 17.93 3.46
N GLY A 100 -0.64 16.91 4.22
CA GLY A 100 -0.81 15.50 3.87
C GLY A 100 -2.28 15.07 3.88
N LEU A 101 -3.03 15.47 4.91
CA LEU A 101 -4.48 15.19 5.00
C LEU A 101 -5.26 16.01 3.98
N GLY A 102 -4.86 17.26 3.71
CA GLY A 102 -5.45 18.09 2.67
C GLY A 102 -5.26 17.50 1.28
N LEU A 103 -4.05 17.02 0.97
CA LEU A 103 -3.79 16.31 -0.29
C LEU A 103 -4.64 15.03 -0.42
N LEU A 104 -4.78 14.27 0.67
CA LEU A 104 -5.65 13.09 0.71
C LEU A 104 -7.10 13.45 0.42
N ALA A 105 -7.61 14.49 1.07
CA ALA A 105 -8.99 14.96 0.89
C ALA A 105 -9.25 15.46 -0.54
N VAL A 106 -8.35 16.28 -1.08
CA VAL A 106 -8.46 16.81 -2.46
C VAL A 106 -8.36 15.67 -3.48
N ALA A 107 -7.38 14.76 -3.35
CA ALA A 107 -7.26 13.61 -4.23
C ALA A 107 -8.50 12.71 -4.17
N SER A 108 -9.08 12.51 -2.97
CA SER A 108 -10.32 11.75 -2.78
C SER A 108 -11.51 12.44 -3.45
N ALA A 109 -11.65 13.75 -3.31
CA ALA A 109 -12.73 14.51 -3.91
C ALA A 109 -12.68 14.48 -5.44
N ILE A 110 -11.48 14.69 -6.02
CA ILE A 110 -11.27 14.62 -7.47
C ILE A 110 -11.49 13.18 -7.98
N LEU A 111 -11.06 12.17 -7.20
CA LEU A 111 -11.27 10.77 -7.53
C LEU A 111 -12.76 10.43 -7.65
N VAL A 112 -13.58 10.87 -6.69
CA VAL A 112 -15.04 10.67 -6.72
C VAL A 112 -15.67 11.45 -7.88
N ALA A 113 -15.31 12.73 -8.06
CA ALA A 113 -15.85 13.54 -9.14
C ALA A 113 -15.53 12.93 -10.52
N SER A 114 -14.27 12.55 -10.74
CA SER A 114 -13.86 11.91 -12.00
C SER A 114 -14.51 10.53 -12.22
N PHE A 115 -14.75 9.75 -11.15
CA PHE A 115 -15.50 8.50 -11.21
C PHE A 115 -16.95 8.73 -11.69
N VAL A 116 -17.65 9.71 -11.10
CA VAL A 116 -19.04 10.03 -11.45
C VAL A 116 -19.15 10.59 -12.87
N LEU A 117 -18.16 11.37 -13.32
CA LEU A 117 -18.11 11.95 -14.66
C LEU A 117 -17.59 10.97 -15.73
N SER A 118 -17.02 9.85 -15.32
CA SER A 118 -16.61 8.77 -16.22
C SER A 118 -17.78 7.85 -16.48
N ASP A 119 -18.17 7.66 -17.74
CA ASP A 119 -19.18 6.67 -18.12
C ASP A 119 -18.54 5.26 -18.12
N LEU A 120 -18.49 4.65 -16.93
CA LEU A 120 -17.85 3.35 -16.72
C LEU A 120 -18.86 2.21 -16.84
N ALA A 121 -19.45 2.08 -18.01
CA ALA A 121 -20.51 1.11 -18.29
C ALA A 121 -20.08 -0.37 -18.17
N THR A 122 -18.77 -0.67 -18.02
CA THR A 122 -18.30 -2.06 -17.95
C THR A 122 -17.35 -2.26 -16.76
N SER A 123 -17.67 -3.24 -15.90
CA SER A 123 -16.81 -3.69 -14.79
C SER A 123 -15.51 -4.29 -15.32
N ARG A 124 -14.37 -3.66 -15.00
CA ARG A 124 -13.03 -4.14 -15.38
C ARG A 124 -12.07 -4.02 -14.20
N VAL A 125 -11.28 -5.07 -13.98
CA VAL A 125 -10.15 -5.03 -13.07
C VAL A 125 -9.02 -4.24 -13.71
N GLY A 126 -8.69 -3.08 -13.14
CA GLY A 126 -7.69 -2.16 -13.70
C GLY A 126 -8.26 -1.21 -14.74
N PHE A 127 -7.67 -0.01 -14.79
CA PHE A 127 -8.01 1.03 -15.76
C PHE A 127 -6.91 1.07 -16.82
N SER A 128 -7.06 0.37 -17.92
CA SER A 128 -6.36 0.65 -19.17
C SER A 128 -7.38 1.21 -20.13
N THR A 129 -7.39 2.50 -20.34
CA THR A 129 -8.15 3.13 -21.42
C THR A 129 -7.24 3.23 -22.63
N PRO A 130 -7.52 2.47 -23.72
CA PRO A 130 -6.83 2.68 -24.99
C PRO A 130 -7.15 4.06 -25.59
N ASP A 131 -8.29 4.63 -25.21
CA ASP A 131 -8.77 5.93 -25.68
C ASP A 131 -8.56 6.98 -24.59
N LEU A 132 -7.97 8.11 -25.00
CA LEU A 132 -7.62 9.28 -24.16
C LEU A 132 -8.86 10.04 -23.66
N GLU A 133 -9.80 9.33 -23.03
CA GLU A 133 -10.91 10.00 -22.35
C GLU A 133 -10.39 10.73 -21.09
N LEU A 134 -10.74 12.00 -20.99
CA LEU A 134 -10.23 12.90 -19.96
C LEU A 134 -10.51 12.42 -18.53
N TRP A 135 -11.75 12.06 -18.24
CA TRP A 135 -12.18 11.71 -16.87
C TRP A 135 -11.59 10.39 -16.37
N PRO A 136 -11.57 9.29 -17.16
CA PRO A 136 -10.87 8.08 -16.78
C PRO A 136 -9.35 8.27 -16.56
N ALA A 137 -8.70 9.13 -17.38
CA ALA A 137 -7.29 9.45 -17.20
C ALA A 137 -7.03 10.20 -15.89
N ILE A 138 -7.88 11.20 -15.55
CA ILE A 138 -7.83 11.92 -14.28
C ILE A 138 -8.06 10.94 -13.12
N TYR A 139 -9.07 10.08 -13.20
CA TYR A 139 -9.36 9.07 -12.19
C TYR A 139 -8.16 8.15 -11.93
N GLY A 140 -7.55 7.63 -12.97
CA GLY A 140 -6.37 6.78 -12.89
C GLY A 140 -5.18 7.47 -12.22
N THR A 141 -4.93 8.74 -12.58
CA THR A 141 -3.84 9.56 -12.03
C THR A 141 -4.08 9.90 -10.55
N MET A 142 -5.28 10.36 -10.21
CA MET A 142 -5.64 10.74 -8.83
C MET A 142 -5.51 9.56 -7.87
N GLY A 143 -5.90 8.36 -8.30
CA GLY A 143 -5.74 7.16 -7.47
C GLY A 143 -4.28 6.80 -7.11
N ARG A 144 -3.29 7.44 -7.74
CA ARG A 144 -1.86 7.20 -7.52
C ARG A 144 -1.13 8.34 -6.80
N ILE A 145 -1.71 9.55 -6.78
CA ILE A 145 -1.05 10.73 -6.22
C ILE A 145 -0.70 10.53 -4.75
N TYR A 146 -1.64 10.06 -3.94
CA TYR A 146 -1.42 9.93 -2.51
C TYR A 146 -0.40 8.83 -2.15
N PRO A 147 -0.45 7.62 -2.74
CA PRO A 147 0.61 6.61 -2.59
C PRO A 147 2.00 7.13 -2.99
N THR A 148 2.09 7.86 -4.10
CA THR A 148 3.36 8.45 -4.57
C THR A 148 3.88 9.50 -3.58
N PHE A 149 3.03 10.40 -3.11
CA PHE A 149 3.37 11.38 -2.07
C PHE A 149 3.91 10.70 -0.81
N THR A 150 3.25 9.64 -0.34
CA THR A 150 3.69 8.87 0.83
C THR A 150 5.09 8.28 0.60
N GLY A 151 5.37 7.74 -0.57
CA GLY A 151 6.69 7.24 -0.95
C GLY A 151 7.76 8.33 -0.93
N ILE A 152 7.49 9.49 -1.53
CA ILE A 152 8.41 10.64 -1.56
C ILE A 152 8.75 11.10 -0.13
N VAL A 153 7.76 11.18 0.74
CA VAL A 153 7.95 11.61 2.14
C VAL A 153 8.78 10.60 2.94
N LEU A 154 8.62 9.30 2.67
CA LEU A 154 9.32 8.26 3.42
C LEU A 154 10.73 7.95 2.90
N LEU A 155 10.99 8.17 1.62
CA LEU A 155 12.25 7.80 0.97
C LEU A 155 13.49 8.36 1.68
N PRO A 156 13.55 9.64 2.15
CA PRO A 156 14.69 10.17 2.88
C PRO A 156 14.95 9.44 4.21
N VAL A 157 13.89 9.05 4.91
CA VAL A 157 13.99 8.32 6.19
C VAL A 157 14.52 6.91 5.96
N LEU A 158 14.00 6.20 4.96
CA LEU A 158 14.42 4.85 4.61
C LEU A 158 15.86 4.81 4.11
N THR A 159 16.23 5.70 3.18
CA THR A 159 17.60 5.78 2.66
C THR A 159 18.61 6.16 3.74
N SER A 160 18.25 7.06 4.65
CA SER A 160 19.13 7.42 5.78
C SER A 160 19.34 6.22 6.73
N THR A 161 18.30 5.40 6.96
CA THR A 161 18.39 4.21 7.80
C THR A 161 19.27 3.13 7.20
N VAL A 162 19.19 2.91 5.86
CA VAL A 162 20.05 1.96 5.16
C VAL A 162 21.53 2.35 5.27
N ARG A 163 21.83 3.65 5.18
CA ARG A 163 23.21 4.18 5.17
C ARG A 163 23.83 4.30 6.56
N ARG A 164 23.03 4.45 7.60
CA ARG A 164 23.53 4.62 8.97
C ARG A 164 23.92 3.27 9.59
N PRO A 165 24.96 3.24 10.47
CA PRO A 165 25.26 2.05 11.26
C PRO A 165 24.09 1.77 12.22
N GLY A 166 23.66 0.50 12.30
CA GLY A 166 22.53 0.08 13.11
C GLY A 166 22.23 -1.41 12.98
N PRO A 167 21.19 -1.91 13.65
CA PRO A 167 20.80 -3.32 13.56
C PRO A 167 20.56 -3.75 12.12
N ALA A 168 21.21 -4.83 11.67
CA ALA A 168 21.13 -5.31 10.29
C ALA A 168 19.68 -5.56 9.84
N LEU A 169 18.85 -6.17 10.70
CA LEU A 169 17.44 -6.41 10.42
C LEU A 169 16.66 -5.12 10.09
N LEU A 170 16.95 -4.03 10.81
CA LEU A 170 16.26 -2.75 10.58
C LEU A 170 16.72 -2.10 9.26
N ARG A 171 18.01 -2.25 8.92
CA ARG A 171 18.56 -1.77 7.63
C ARG A 171 17.98 -2.54 6.45
N TRP A 172 17.88 -3.86 6.55
CA TRP A 172 17.22 -4.67 5.52
C TRP A 172 15.72 -4.34 5.40
N ALA A 173 15.02 -4.15 6.52
CA ALA A 173 13.65 -3.70 6.51
C ALA A 173 13.48 -2.37 5.76
N ALA A 174 14.35 -1.39 6.04
CA ALA A 174 14.34 -0.10 5.35
C ALA A 174 14.65 -0.24 3.85
N ALA A 175 15.56 -1.14 3.47
CA ALA A 175 15.89 -1.41 2.07
C ALA A 175 14.69 -2.00 1.32
N PHE A 176 14.02 -3.04 1.86
CA PHE A 176 12.86 -3.64 1.23
C PHE A 176 11.66 -2.69 1.13
N LEU A 177 11.40 -1.90 2.18
CA LEU A 177 10.37 -0.85 2.13
C LEU A 177 10.71 0.22 1.10
N GLY A 178 11.97 0.64 1.03
CA GLY A 178 12.45 1.63 0.05
C GLY A 178 12.30 1.12 -1.39
N LEU A 179 12.67 -0.13 -1.65
CA LEU A 179 12.47 -0.79 -2.95
C LEU A 179 10.97 -0.89 -3.29
N GLY A 180 10.10 -1.27 -2.35
CA GLY A 180 8.66 -1.31 -2.58
C GLY A 180 8.07 0.05 -2.94
N TYR A 181 8.50 1.14 -2.30
CA TYR A 181 8.08 2.50 -2.68
C TYR A 181 8.68 2.95 -4.03
N PHE A 182 9.88 2.49 -4.35
CA PHE A 182 10.49 2.74 -5.65
C PHE A 182 9.75 2.01 -6.78
N ASP A 183 9.39 0.73 -6.59
CA ASP A 183 8.55 -0.03 -7.51
C ASP A 183 7.19 0.63 -7.71
N LEU A 184 6.58 1.16 -6.63
CA LEU A 184 5.34 1.91 -6.71
C LEU A 184 5.49 3.17 -7.58
N ALA A 185 6.61 3.89 -7.46
CA ALA A 185 6.89 5.05 -8.31
C ALA A 185 7.09 4.66 -9.78
N ILE A 186 7.81 3.56 -10.05
CA ILE A 186 7.98 3.01 -11.39
C ILE A 186 6.63 2.60 -11.99
N SER A 187 5.78 1.90 -11.24
CA SER A 187 4.45 1.51 -11.68
C SER A 187 3.63 2.72 -12.14
N ASN A 188 3.76 3.86 -11.44
CA ASN A 188 3.06 5.09 -11.82
C ASN A 188 3.58 5.69 -13.14
N ILE A 189 4.88 5.54 -13.43
CA ILE A 189 5.48 6.02 -14.68
C ILE A 189 5.08 5.13 -15.85
N ILE A 190 5.12 3.82 -15.66
CA ILE A 190 4.83 2.84 -16.72
C ILE A 190 3.38 2.99 -17.20
N THR A 191 2.43 3.21 -16.30
CA THR A 191 1.01 3.38 -16.67
C THR A 191 0.68 4.66 -17.44
N VAL A 192 1.63 5.58 -17.58
CA VAL A 192 1.49 6.78 -18.42
C VAL A 192 2.03 6.51 -19.86
N LEU A 193 2.75 5.41 -20.07
CA LEU A 193 3.32 5.07 -21.37
C LEU A 193 2.25 4.47 -22.31
N PRO A 194 2.25 4.83 -23.61
CA PRO A 194 1.18 4.52 -24.57
C PRO A 194 1.10 3.05 -25.00
N LYS A 195 1.90 2.15 -24.47
CA LYS A 195 1.83 0.70 -24.69
C LYS A 195 2.05 0.00 -23.34
N GLU A 196 1.00 -0.06 -22.53
CA GLU A 196 1.04 -0.81 -21.28
C GLU A 196 1.16 -2.31 -21.55
N ASP A 197 2.29 -2.88 -21.15
CA ASP A 197 2.39 -4.32 -21.00
C ASP A 197 1.72 -4.71 -19.67
N LEU A 198 0.49 -5.21 -19.74
CA LEU A 198 -0.31 -5.62 -18.58
C LEU A 198 0.45 -6.63 -17.71
N TRP A 199 1.29 -7.47 -18.30
CA TRP A 199 2.10 -8.43 -17.57
C TRP A 199 3.15 -7.73 -16.70
N LEU A 200 3.84 -6.75 -17.25
CA LEU A 200 4.87 -5.98 -16.55
C LEU A 200 4.25 -5.14 -15.41
N SER A 201 3.18 -4.43 -15.69
CA SER A 201 2.47 -3.61 -14.71
C SER A 201 1.94 -4.45 -13.53
N GLN A 202 1.32 -5.59 -13.79
CA GLN A 202 0.87 -6.50 -12.74
C GLN A 202 2.03 -7.09 -11.94
N SER A 203 3.12 -7.51 -12.59
CA SER A 203 4.29 -8.06 -11.91
C SER A 203 4.91 -7.05 -10.95
N ILE A 204 5.06 -5.80 -11.36
CA ILE A 204 5.57 -4.71 -10.51
C ILE A 204 4.61 -4.44 -9.33
N ASN A 205 3.30 -4.43 -9.55
CA ASN A 205 2.34 -4.21 -8.47
C ASN A 205 2.41 -5.32 -7.40
N TYR A 206 2.50 -6.59 -7.79
CA TYR A 206 2.60 -7.69 -6.82
C TYR A 206 3.98 -7.75 -6.16
N SER A 207 5.09 -7.45 -6.88
CA SER A 207 6.41 -7.33 -6.26
C SER A 207 6.45 -6.21 -5.22
N THR A 208 5.84 -5.06 -5.50
CA THR A 208 5.66 -3.97 -4.54
C THR A 208 5.02 -4.46 -3.24
N ILE A 209 3.89 -5.17 -3.34
CA ILE A 209 3.17 -5.69 -2.17
C ILE A 209 4.05 -6.65 -1.37
N LEU A 210 4.73 -7.59 -2.03
CA LEU A 210 5.61 -8.55 -1.37
C LEU A 210 6.81 -7.87 -0.69
N LEU A 211 7.44 -6.88 -1.33
CA LEU A 211 8.53 -6.08 -0.75
C LEU A 211 8.08 -5.31 0.49
N LEU A 212 6.91 -4.68 0.43
CA LEU A 212 6.33 -3.97 1.58
C LEU A 212 6.01 -4.94 2.72
N CYS A 213 5.42 -6.10 2.43
CA CYS A 213 5.15 -7.14 3.43
C CYS A 213 6.43 -7.66 4.08
N LEU A 214 7.47 -7.95 3.29
CA LEU A 214 8.75 -8.42 3.79
C LEU A 214 9.42 -7.37 4.68
N GLY A 215 9.43 -6.10 4.23
CA GLY A 215 9.95 -5.00 5.02
C GLY A 215 9.23 -4.83 6.36
N LEU A 216 7.90 -4.89 6.38
CA LEU A 216 7.09 -4.83 7.61
C LEU A 216 7.33 -6.04 8.52
N ALA A 217 7.47 -7.24 7.96
CA ALA A 217 7.79 -8.44 8.73
C ALA A 217 9.17 -8.30 9.42
N LEU A 218 10.19 -7.79 8.71
CA LEU A 218 11.50 -7.54 9.27
C LEU A 218 11.50 -6.46 10.36
N VAL A 219 10.73 -5.38 10.22
CA VAL A 219 10.52 -4.40 11.30
C VAL A 219 9.95 -5.08 12.54
N TRP A 220 8.98 -5.98 12.37
CA TRP A 220 8.39 -6.70 13.48
C TRP A 220 9.38 -7.65 14.16
N VAL A 221 10.11 -8.47 13.39
CA VAL A 221 11.16 -9.36 13.93
C VAL A 221 12.22 -8.56 14.67
N SER A 222 12.69 -7.44 14.12
CA SER A 222 13.63 -6.55 14.77
C SER A 222 13.10 -6.04 16.12
N SER A 223 11.81 -5.75 16.23
CA SER A 223 11.18 -5.30 17.48
C SER A 223 11.15 -6.40 18.55
N ILE A 224 10.94 -7.67 18.16
CA ILE A 224 10.94 -8.81 19.08
C ILE A 224 12.35 -9.08 19.58
N VAL A 225 13.32 -9.15 18.68
CA VAL A 225 14.73 -9.39 19.02
C VAL A 225 15.26 -8.29 19.94
N GLY A 226 14.90 -7.03 19.66
CA GLY A 226 15.29 -5.91 20.53
C GLY A 226 14.71 -5.98 21.94
N LYS A 227 13.47 -6.44 22.08
CA LYS A 227 12.84 -6.65 23.40
C LYS A 227 13.48 -7.81 24.16
N ALA A 228 13.77 -8.93 23.50
CA ALA A 228 14.42 -10.09 24.10
C ALA A 228 15.83 -9.73 24.64
N ARG A 229 16.64 -8.99 23.85
CA ARG A 229 17.94 -8.52 24.29
C ARG A 229 17.88 -7.63 25.54
N ARG A 230 16.90 -6.72 25.62
CA ARG A 230 16.75 -5.83 26.79
C ARG A 230 16.38 -6.60 28.05
N ARG A 231 15.57 -7.66 27.97
CA ARG A 231 15.24 -8.53 29.12
C ARG A 231 16.47 -9.23 29.66
N ASN A 232 17.26 -9.84 28.78
CA ASN A 232 18.48 -10.57 29.19
C ASN A 232 19.56 -9.68 29.81
N VAL A 233 19.55 -8.37 29.56
CA VAL A 233 20.49 -7.40 30.19
C VAL A 233 19.99 -6.92 31.56
N VAL A 234 18.69 -6.97 31.82
CA VAL A 234 18.11 -6.59 33.13
C VAL A 234 18.16 -7.77 34.10
N ASP A 235 18.16 -9.00 33.59
CA ASP A 235 18.18 -10.22 34.40
C ASP A 235 19.60 -10.75 34.64
N ALA A 236 20.67 -10.09 34.14
CA ALA A 236 22.11 -10.38 34.37
C ALA A 236 22.76 -9.33 35.23
#